data_47a1106f9044e31e5b532cbde8133c32
#
_entry.id   47a1106f9044e31e5b532cbde8133c32
#
_cell.length_a   1.000
_cell.length_b   1.000
_cell.length_c   1.000
_cell.angle_alpha   90.00
_cell.angle_beta   90.00
_cell.angle_gamma   90.00
#
_symmetry.space_group_name_H-M   'P 1'
#
loop_
_entity.id
_entity.type
_entity.pdbx_description
1 polymer ?
#
loop_
_entity_poly.entity_id
_entity_poly.type
_entity_poly.pdbx_seq_one_letter_code
_entity_poly.pdbx_strand_id
1 'polypeptide(L)'
;MRLSFHPRRLAATLAVGAISLAASLAPPALAPVSAKVFDPETFTLDNGLEVVVIANSRAPIVTHMVWYRVGAADEPPGKSGIAHFLEHLMFKGTETMAPGEFSEIIARNGGQENAFTSWDYTAYFQTIAKDRLELMMRFEADRMANLRLSDAVVDPERDVILEERRSRTDNEPGAQLSEMVTASLFLNHPYGIPIIGWEHEMRGLTTEDALAFYERWYAPNNAILVVAGDVTAEEVRGLAERYYGVIPARDLPDRVRPSEPKQLAPRRVTLESPRVRQPSLWIDYLAPSYGAGASEHAYPLQVLDEILGGGTTSRLYRRLVVEQAVAAGAGSGYGAGSVDLTNYRFYVTPRPGIELDAAEAALRAQIEALLESGVTEEEVAAAKTRMRSSAIYARDSLSTGANILGRSLATGQSVEDVESWPERIEAVTAEQVNAAARAVFDVRRSVTGVLLPKPTS
;
A
#
# COMPACT_ATOMS: atom_id res chain seq x y z
N MET A 1 -48.12 -50.74 -69.28
CA MET A 1 -49.16 -50.58 -70.29
C MET A 1 -49.56 -49.12 -70.41
N ARG A 2 -49.29 -48.57 -71.59
CA ARG A 2 -49.85 -47.33 -72.23
C ARG A 2 -49.90 -46.05 -71.39
N LEU A 3 -49.06 -45.04 -71.78
CA LEU A 3 -49.29 -44.01 -72.81
C LEU A 3 -50.40 -43.02 -72.39
N SER A 4 -50.34 -41.72 -72.38
CA SER A 4 -49.70 -40.80 -73.36
C SER A 4 -50.00 -39.34 -73.02
N PHE A 5 -49.07 -38.51 -73.39
CA PHE A 5 -49.16 -37.18 -74.08
C PHE A 5 -49.70 -35.89 -73.43
N HIS A 6 -48.88 -34.95 -73.55
CA HIS A 6 -48.89 -33.49 -73.57
C HIS A 6 -50.07 -32.80 -74.29
N PRO A 7 -50.22 -31.40 -74.31
CA PRO A 7 -49.17 -30.34 -74.20
C PRO A 7 -49.58 -28.95 -73.60
N ARG A 8 -48.54 -28.17 -73.33
CA ARG A 8 -48.35 -26.69 -73.50
C ARG A 8 -49.51 -25.74 -73.24
N ARG A 9 -49.22 -24.73 -72.36
CA ARG A 9 -49.18 -23.31 -72.81
C ARG A 9 -48.41 -22.42 -71.80
N LEU A 10 -47.52 -21.54 -72.35
CA LEU A 10 -46.82 -20.40 -71.64
C LEU A 10 -47.83 -19.35 -71.16
N ALA A 11 -47.57 -18.81 -69.96
CA ALA A 11 -47.94 -17.46 -69.61
C ALA A 11 -46.84 -16.90 -68.67
N ALA A 12 -46.13 -15.89 -69.18
CA ALA A 12 -45.16 -15.10 -68.42
C ALA A 12 -45.94 -14.12 -67.55
N THR A 13 -45.65 -14.12 -66.23
CA THR A 13 -46.07 -13.01 -65.34
C THR A 13 -44.88 -12.52 -64.60
N LEU A 14 -44.54 -11.24 -64.84
CA LEU A 14 -43.55 -10.47 -64.12
C LEU A 14 -43.99 -10.31 -62.63
N ALA A 15 -43.21 -10.82 -61.71
CA ALA A 15 -43.36 -10.53 -60.29
C ALA A 15 -42.21 -9.55 -59.90
N VAL A 16 -42.59 -8.32 -59.60
CA VAL A 16 -41.73 -7.29 -58.99
C VAL A 16 -41.45 -7.71 -57.57
N GLY A 17 -40.22 -8.13 -57.29
CA GLY A 17 -39.77 -8.42 -55.93
C GLY A 17 -39.48 -7.15 -55.13
N ALA A 18 -40.30 -6.84 -54.15
CA ALA A 18 -40.01 -5.86 -53.12
C ALA A 18 -39.00 -6.45 -52.13
N ILE A 19 -37.76 -5.98 -52.19
CA ILE A 19 -36.73 -6.29 -51.19
C ILE A 19 -37.01 -5.40 -49.97
N SER A 20 -37.63 -5.97 -48.95
CA SER A 20 -37.75 -5.32 -47.61
C SER A 20 -36.43 -5.42 -46.90
N LEU A 21 -35.68 -4.32 -46.85
CA LEU A 21 -34.48 -4.16 -46.01
C LEU A 21 -34.94 -3.96 -44.56
N ALA A 22 -35.07 -5.05 -43.82
CA ALA A 22 -35.23 -5.00 -42.35
C ALA A 22 -33.88 -4.65 -41.74
N ALA A 23 -33.62 -3.38 -41.53
CA ALA A 23 -32.52 -2.92 -40.69
C ALA A 23 -32.85 -3.32 -39.23
N SER A 24 -32.24 -4.40 -38.75
CA SER A 24 -32.23 -4.73 -37.32
C SER A 24 -31.45 -3.67 -36.54
N LEU A 25 -32.17 -2.72 -35.98
CA LEU A 25 -31.64 -1.85 -34.92
C LEU A 25 -31.41 -2.75 -33.69
N ALA A 26 -30.20 -3.31 -33.56
CA ALA A 26 -29.75 -3.86 -32.30
C ALA A 26 -29.65 -2.64 -31.32
N PRO A 27 -30.22 -2.72 -30.12
CA PRO A 27 -30.02 -1.69 -29.12
C PRO A 27 -28.53 -1.58 -28.84
N PRO A 28 -27.98 -0.36 -28.64
CA PRO A 28 -26.60 -0.21 -28.22
C PRO A 28 -26.40 -1.07 -26.98
N ALA A 29 -25.43 -1.96 -27.02
CA ALA A 29 -25.01 -2.69 -25.83
C ALA A 29 -24.55 -1.64 -24.83
N LEU A 30 -25.35 -1.43 -23.76
CA LEU A 30 -24.92 -0.66 -22.61
C LEU A 30 -23.64 -1.36 -22.12
N ALA A 31 -22.49 -0.69 -22.26
CA ALA A 31 -21.27 -1.13 -21.60
C ALA A 31 -21.62 -1.31 -20.10
N PRO A 32 -21.20 -2.40 -19.47
CA PRO A 32 -21.43 -2.55 -18.05
C PRO A 32 -20.82 -1.32 -17.36
N VAL A 33 -21.66 -0.54 -16.70
CA VAL A 33 -21.18 0.50 -15.79
C VAL A 33 -20.41 -0.25 -14.71
N SER A 34 -19.09 -0.20 -14.76
CA SER A 34 -18.27 -0.75 -13.70
C SER A 34 -18.67 -0.06 -12.41
N ALA A 35 -19.11 -0.83 -11.44
CA ALA A 35 -19.46 -0.26 -10.14
C ALA A 35 -18.13 0.19 -9.50
N LYS A 36 -17.95 1.51 -9.35
CA LYS A 36 -16.81 2.11 -8.69
C LYS A 36 -16.53 1.44 -7.34
N VAL A 37 -15.28 1.37 -6.94
CA VAL A 37 -14.88 0.67 -5.69
C VAL A 37 -15.37 1.42 -4.47
N PHE A 38 -15.12 2.72 -4.38
CA PHE A 38 -15.50 3.57 -3.24
C PHE A 38 -16.40 4.72 -3.64
N ASP A 39 -16.42 5.10 -4.92
CA ASP A 39 -17.17 6.24 -5.50
C ASP A 39 -16.98 7.54 -4.69
N PRO A 40 -15.74 8.00 -4.43
CA PRO A 40 -15.51 9.18 -3.63
C PRO A 40 -15.83 10.45 -4.41
N GLU A 41 -16.30 11.47 -3.70
CA GLU A 41 -16.30 12.84 -4.20
C GLU A 41 -14.99 13.54 -3.82
N THR A 42 -14.43 14.33 -4.74
CA THR A 42 -13.15 15.02 -4.52
C THR A 42 -13.24 16.50 -4.88
N PHE A 43 -12.47 17.31 -4.15
CA PHE A 43 -12.27 18.72 -4.46
C PHE A 43 -10.97 19.21 -3.85
N THR A 44 -10.49 20.36 -4.32
CA THR A 44 -9.28 21.00 -3.79
C THR A 44 -9.63 22.38 -3.28
N LEU A 45 -9.12 22.76 -2.10
CA LEU A 45 -9.26 24.09 -1.56
C LEU A 45 -8.27 25.07 -2.24
N ASP A 46 -8.53 26.38 -2.14
CA ASP A 46 -7.69 27.42 -2.74
C ASP A 46 -6.23 27.37 -2.26
N ASN A 47 -5.99 26.87 -1.05
CA ASN A 47 -4.65 26.69 -0.50
C ASN A 47 -3.98 25.36 -0.90
N GLY A 48 -4.58 24.59 -1.81
CA GLY A 48 -4.03 23.37 -2.36
C GLY A 48 -4.31 22.09 -1.56
N LEU A 49 -5.08 22.15 -0.45
CA LEU A 49 -5.49 20.93 0.27
C LEU A 49 -6.43 20.11 -0.61
N GLU A 50 -6.04 18.88 -0.89
CA GLU A 50 -6.92 17.90 -1.56
C GLU A 50 -7.87 17.27 -0.56
N VAL A 51 -9.15 17.17 -0.91
CA VAL A 51 -10.19 16.60 -0.05
C VAL A 51 -10.89 15.46 -0.78
N VAL A 52 -11.01 14.32 -0.09
CA VAL A 52 -11.68 13.11 -0.56
C VAL A 52 -12.80 12.75 0.42
N VAL A 53 -14.00 12.56 -0.07
CA VAL A 53 -15.18 12.23 0.74
C VAL A 53 -15.77 10.91 0.27
N ILE A 54 -15.86 9.94 1.18
CA ILE A 54 -16.51 8.65 0.96
C ILE A 54 -17.81 8.62 1.79
N ALA A 55 -18.92 8.99 1.17
CA ALA A 55 -20.20 9.03 1.84
C ALA A 55 -20.73 7.61 2.14
N ASN A 56 -21.03 7.32 3.41
CA ASN A 56 -21.59 6.04 3.84
C ASN A 56 -22.41 6.20 5.13
N SER A 57 -23.72 6.24 4.98
CA SER A 57 -24.68 6.51 6.07
C SER A 57 -25.16 5.27 6.83
N ARG A 58 -24.47 4.11 6.71
CA ARG A 58 -24.85 2.86 7.40
C ARG A 58 -24.77 2.96 8.91
N ALA A 59 -23.90 3.82 9.44
CA ALA A 59 -23.75 4.07 10.86
C ALA A 59 -23.41 5.56 11.08
N PRO A 60 -23.86 6.18 12.20
CA PRO A 60 -23.62 7.59 12.48
C PRO A 60 -22.19 7.85 13.00
N ILE A 61 -21.20 7.36 12.26
CA ILE A 61 -19.76 7.50 12.57
C ILE A 61 -19.02 8.03 11.36
N VAL A 62 -17.89 8.66 11.62
CA VAL A 62 -16.96 9.16 10.61
C VAL A 62 -15.54 8.74 10.93
N THR A 63 -14.77 8.46 9.90
CA THR A 63 -13.32 8.37 9.95
C THR A 63 -12.77 9.60 9.24
N HIS A 64 -12.04 10.40 9.96
CA HIS A 64 -11.36 11.60 9.49
C HIS A 64 -9.86 11.30 9.45
N MET A 65 -9.17 11.55 8.32
CA MET A 65 -7.75 11.29 8.14
C MET A 65 -7.07 12.47 7.46
N VAL A 66 -5.91 12.87 7.97
CA VAL A 66 -5.02 13.81 7.30
C VAL A 66 -3.72 13.09 6.95
N TRP A 67 -3.40 13.07 5.67
CA TRP A 67 -2.21 12.47 5.09
C TRP A 67 -1.26 13.56 4.63
N TYR A 68 -0.01 13.51 5.06
CA TYR A 68 1.04 14.38 4.55
C TYR A 68 1.93 13.60 3.59
N ARG A 69 2.25 14.19 2.43
CA ARG A 69 3.14 13.61 1.42
C ARG A 69 4.60 13.77 1.85
N VAL A 70 4.94 13.25 3.01
CA VAL A 70 6.27 13.26 3.61
C VAL A 70 6.41 12.10 4.57
N GLY A 71 7.55 11.41 4.52
CA GLY A 71 7.86 10.30 5.41
C GLY A 71 9.36 10.14 5.63
N ALA A 72 9.77 8.97 6.11
CA ALA A 72 11.16 8.70 6.45
C ALA A 72 12.14 8.84 5.26
N ALA A 73 11.68 8.67 4.02
CA ALA A 73 12.53 8.85 2.85
C ALA A 73 12.82 10.32 2.48
N ASP A 74 12.19 11.27 3.17
CA ASP A 74 12.37 12.73 2.95
C ASP A 74 13.22 13.37 4.06
N GLU A 75 13.77 12.55 4.95
CA GLU A 75 14.57 12.99 6.08
C GLU A 75 15.95 13.53 5.65
N PRO A 76 16.46 14.58 6.31
CA PRO A 76 17.82 15.04 6.05
C PRO A 76 18.86 13.98 6.46
N PRO A 77 19.98 13.85 5.74
CA PRO A 77 21.06 12.96 6.14
C PRO A 77 21.53 13.21 7.58
N GLY A 78 21.71 12.15 8.37
CA GLY A 78 22.11 12.21 9.76
C GLY A 78 20.99 12.54 10.75
N LYS A 79 19.72 12.57 10.28
CA LYS A 79 18.54 12.87 11.08
C LYS A 79 17.45 11.79 10.90
N SER A 80 17.87 10.53 10.69
CA SER A 80 16.90 9.44 10.51
C SER A 80 16.00 9.27 11.74
N GLY A 81 14.72 8.98 11.47
CA GLY A 81 13.67 8.89 12.47
C GLY A 81 12.96 10.22 12.78
N ILE A 82 13.37 11.34 12.15
CA ILE A 82 12.74 12.65 12.44
C ILE A 82 11.27 12.69 12.01
N ALA A 83 10.89 11.99 10.91
CA ALA A 83 9.51 11.91 10.46
C ALA A 83 8.63 11.17 11.49
N HIS A 84 9.09 10.04 11.99
CA HIS A 84 8.41 9.27 13.05
C HIS A 84 8.43 10.02 14.39
N PHE A 85 9.53 10.68 14.72
CA PHE A 85 9.61 11.51 15.93
C PHE A 85 8.59 12.65 15.88
N LEU A 86 8.49 13.35 14.76
CA LEU A 86 7.49 14.41 14.59
C LEU A 86 6.05 13.85 14.68
N GLU A 87 5.78 12.63 14.18
CA GLU A 87 4.50 11.98 14.37
C GLU A 87 4.09 11.96 15.86
N HIS A 88 4.99 11.53 16.75
CA HIS A 88 4.77 11.55 18.20
C HIS A 88 4.61 12.97 18.75
N LEU A 89 5.44 13.89 18.30
CA LEU A 89 5.44 15.27 18.78
C LEU A 89 4.17 16.05 18.38
N MET A 90 3.49 15.63 17.31
CA MET A 90 2.20 16.23 16.91
C MET A 90 1.10 16.05 17.96
N PHE A 91 1.26 15.16 18.94
CA PHE A 91 0.34 14.99 20.07
C PHE A 91 0.73 15.82 21.30
N LYS A 92 1.81 16.61 21.22
CA LYS A 92 2.39 17.34 22.39
C LYS A 92 1.90 18.77 22.55
N GLY A 93 0.82 19.14 21.83
CA GLY A 93 0.14 20.41 22.02
C GLY A 93 0.38 21.45 20.92
N THR A 94 -0.42 22.50 21.00
CA THR A 94 -0.42 23.64 20.07
C THR A 94 -0.42 24.95 20.88
N GLU A 95 -0.62 26.07 20.21
CA GLU A 95 -0.86 27.34 20.91
C GLU A 95 -2.13 27.34 21.76
N THR A 96 -3.13 26.51 21.37
CA THR A 96 -4.47 26.51 21.97
C THR A 96 -4.79 25.26 22.76
N MET A 97 -3.97 24.22 22.65
CA MET A 97 -4.17 22.91 23.32
C MET A 97 -2.94 22.48 24.11
N ALA A 98 -3.17 22.01 25.33
CA ALA A 98 -2.11 21.42 26.15
C ALA A 98 -1.67 20.05 25.60
N PRO A 99 -0.45 19.56 25.94
CA PRO A 99 0.00 18.21 25.60
C PRO A 99 -1.00 17.12 26.01
N GLY A 100 -1.41 16.26 25.06
CA GLY A 100 -2.35 15.16 25.30
C GLY A 100 -3.83 15.57 25.38
N GLU A 101 -4.15 16.85 25.40
CA GLU A 101 -5.53 17.32 25.54
C GLU A 101 -6.43 16.84 24.38
N PHE A 102 -5.90 16.82 23.15
CA PHE A 102 -6.65 16.33 22.00
C PHE A 102 -7.06 14.85 22.20
N SER A 103 -6.12 14.02 22.58
CA SER A 103 -6.35 12.59 22.87
C SER A 103 -7.40 12.39 23.95
N GLU A 104 -7.34 13.16 25.02
CA GLU A 104 -8.34 13.13 26.10
C GLU A 104 -9.74 13.52 25.61
N ILE A 105 -9.85 14.54 24.75
CA ILE A 105 -11.12 14.97 24.18
C ILE A 105 -11.71 13.89 23.30
N ILE A 106 -10.89 13.23 22.46
CA ILE A 106 -11.33 12.12 21.60
C ILE A 106 -11.86 10.97 22.48
N ALA A 107 -11.08 10.56 23.47
CA ALA A 107 -11.48 9.47 24.38
C ALA A 107 -12.78 9.78 25.15
N ARG A 108 -12.95 11.00 25.66
CA ARG A 108 -14.19 11.44 26.33
C ARG A 108 -15.40 11.42 25.41
N ASN A 109 -15.22 11.60 24.11
CA ASN A 109 -16.29 11.53 23.10
C ASN A 109 -16.44 10.11 22.50
N GLY A 110 -15.81 9.08 23.06
CA GLY A 110 -15.93 7.69 22.61
C GLY A 110 -15.26 7.42 21.27
N GLY A 111 -14.37 8.31 20.82
CA GLY A 111 -13.59 8.15 19.60
C GLY A 111 -12.30 7.36 19.82
N GLN A 112 -11.67 7.03 18.73
CA GLN A 112 -10.34 6.43 18.66
C GLN A 112 -9.46 7.27 17.74
N GLU A 113 -8.20 7.40 18.09
CA GLU A 113 -7.19 8.07 17.24
C GLU A 113 -5.94 7.22 17.13
N ASN A 114 -5.19 7.44 16.07
CA ASN A 114 -3.83 6.95 15.92
C ASN A 114 -3.11 7.74 14.82
N ALA A 115 -1.83 7.43 14.63
CA ALA A 115 -1.03 7.93 13.54
C ALA A 115 -0.08 6.83 13.06
N PHE A 116 0.52 7.01 11.91
CA PHE A 116 1.58 6.16 11.39
C PHE A 116 2.46 6.90 10.39
N THR A 117 3.72 6.56 10.39
CA THR A 117 4.72 7.02 9.44
C THR A 117 5.18 5.87 8.55
N SER A 118 5.31 6.15 7.25
CA SER A 118 5.93 5.29 6.26
C SER A 118 7.16 5.97 5.66
N TRP A 119 7.79 5.37 4.66
CA TRP A 119 8.84 6.08 3.92
C TRP A 119 8.31 7.27 3.11
N ASP A 120 7.07 7.20 2.61
CA ASP A 120 6.51 8.14 1.65
C ASP A 120 5.49 9.11 2.22
N TYR A 121 4.91 8.80 3.36
CA TYR A 121 3.82 9.56 3.97
C TYR A 121 3.77 9.40 5.48
N THR A 122 3.15 10.39 6.13
CA THR A 122 2.72 10.32 7.53
C THR A 122 1.23 10.65 7.58
N ALA A 123 0.47 9.90 8.39
CA ALA A 123 -0.98 10.10 8.47
C ALA A 123 -1.47 10.08 9.92
N TYR A 124 -2.49 10.89 10.18
CA TYR A 124 -3.20 11.01 11.45
C TYR A 124 -4.67 10.73 11.23
N PHE A 125 -5.31 9.99 12.11
CA PHE A 125 -6.71 9.67 11.93
C PHE A 125 -7.49 9.57 13.22
N GLN A 126 -8.81 9.88 13.14
CA GLN A 126 -9.78 9.71 14.20
C GLN A 126 -11.01 9.01 13.63
N THR A 127 -11.57 8.08 14.43
CA THR A 127 -12.88 7.50 14.18
C THR A 127 -13.80 7.87 15.33
N ILE A 128 -14.91 8.54 15.05
CA ILE A 128 -15.76 9.15 16.07
C ILE A 128 -17.20 9.28 15.58
N ALA A 129 -18.13 9.61 16.47
CA ALA A 129 -19.51 9.95 16.11
C ALA A 129 -19.56 11.18 15.15
N LYS A 130 -20.47 11.15 14.17
CA LYS A 130 -20.53 12.16 13.09
C LYS A 130 -20.70 13.59 13.61
N ASP A 131 -21.44 13.79 14.70
CA ASP A 131 -21.66 15.10 15.32
C ASP A 131 -20.41 15.68 16.00
N ARG A 132 -19.29 14.95 15.98
CA ARG A 132 -17.97 15.36 16.46
C ARG A 132 -16.97 15.66 15.33
N LEU A 133 -17.36 15.49 14.06
CA LEU A 133 -16.46 15.74 12.93
C LEU A 133 -15.90 17.18 12.95
N GLU A 134 -16.74 18.18 13.17
CA GLU A 134 -16.31 19.58 13.25
C GLU A 134 -15.21 19.79 14.32
N LEU A 135 -15.36 19.12 15.46
CA LEU A 135 -14.38 19.18 16.54
C LEU A 135 -13.02 18.58 16.11
N MET A 136 -13.04 17.44 15.40
CA MET A 136 -11.83 16.81 14.88
C MET A 136 -11.15 17.69 13.85
N MET A 137 -11.89 18.22 12.89
CA MET A 137 -11.33 19.08 11.85
C MET A 137 -10.70 20.35 12.41
N ARG A 138 -11.33 20.93 13.45
CA ARG A 138 -10.78 22.10 14.15
C ARG A 138 -9.44 21.79 14.81
N PHE A 139 -9.32 20.67 15.53
CA PHE A 139 -8.11 20.31 16.24
C PHE A 139 -6.97 19.86 15.30
N GLU A 140 -7.32 19.12 14.25
CA GLU A 140 -6.35 18.74 13.23
C GLU A 140 -5.81 19.95 12.46
N ALA A 141 -6.67 20.91 12.11
CA ALA A 141 -6.27 22.13 11.47
C ALA A 141 -5.39 22.98 12.39
N ASP A 142 -5.67 22.99 13.71
CA ASP A 142 -4.85 23.72 14.70
C ASP A 142 -3.45 23.08 14.79
N ARG A 143 -3.33 21.76 14.89
CA ARG A 143 -2.00 21.12 14.93
C ARG A 143 -1.25 21.17 13.58
N MET A 144 -1.94 21.26 12.44
CA MET A 144 -1.33 21.52 11.15
C MET A 144 -0.65 22.89 11.09
N ALA A 145 -1.22 23.90 11.77
CA ALA A 145 -0.79 25.29 11.67
C ALA A 145 0.02 25.80 12.87
N ASN A 146 -0.24 25.30 14.08
CA ASN A 146 0.13 25.95 15.33
C ASN A 146 0.85 25.01 16.32
N LEU A 147 1.55 23.97 15.84
CA LEU A 147 2.33 23.08 16.70
C LEU A 147 3.31 23.88 17.58
N ARG A 148 3.34 23.59 18.88
CA ARG A 148 4.27 24.21 19.85
C ARG A 148 5.07 23.12 20.54
N LEU A 149 6.38 23.20 20.39
CA LEU A 149 7.32 22.28 21.00
C LEU A 149 8.30 23.05 21.91
N SER A 150 8.73 22.38 22.97
CA SER A 150 9.81 22.82 23.84
C SER A 150 10.62 21.61 24.26
N ASP A 151 11.84 21.80 24.68
CA ASP A 151 12.72 20.72 25.18
C ASP A 151 12.04 19.91 26.30
N ALA A 152 11.25 20.60 27.14
CA ALA A 152 10.52 19.94 28.24
C ALA A 152 9.53 18.84 27.78
N VAL A 153 9.02 18.90 26.54
CA VAL A 153 8.14 17.86 25.97
C VAL A 153 8.86 17.00 24.95
N VAL A 154 9.89 17.52 24.28
CA VAL A 154 10.64 16.82 23.23
C VAL A 154 11.62 15.80 23.83
N ASP A 155 12.36 16.16 24.88
CA ASP A 155 13.35 15.28 25.49
C ASP A 155 12.75 14.00 26.08
N PRO A 156 11.64 14.05 26.87
CA PRO A 156 10.99 12.82 27.33
C PRO A 156 10.42 11.98 26.17
N GLU A 157 9.91 12.61 25.11
CA GLU A 157 9.37 11.86 23.97
C GLU A 157 10.45 11.18 23.13
N ARG A 158 11.66 11.77 23.07
CA ARG A 158 12.82 11.09 22.48
C ARG A 158 13.14 9.80 23.22
N ASP A 159 13.04 9.77 24.54
CA ASP A 159 13.23 8.55 25.33
C ASP A 159 12.12 7.52 25.06
N VAL A 160 10.88 7.97 24.81
CA VAL A 160 9.75 7.07 24.42
C VAL A 160 10.04 6.37 23.09
N ILE A 161 10.45 7.09 22.05
CA ILE A 161 10.75 6.47 20.74
C ILE A 161 12.00 5.59 20.78
N LEU A 162 12.98 5.89 21.61
CA LEU A 162 14.14 5.03 21.86
C LEU A 162 13.72 3.72 22.53
N GLU A 163 12.76 3.76 23.47
CA GLU A 163 12.24 2.57 24.09
C GLU A 163 11.35 1.77 23.13
N GLU A 164 10.60 2.47 22.27
CA GLU A 164 9.84 1.82 21.19
C GLU A 164 10.77 1.07 20.22
N ARG A 165 11.89 1.69 19.82
CA ARG A 165 12.91 1.02 19.00
C ARG A 165 13.45 -0.22 19.69
N ARG A 166 13.80 -0.12 20.98
CA ARG A 166 14.26 -1.28 21.75
C ARG A 166 13.23 -2.40 21.74
N SER A 167 11.96 -2.06 22.00
CA SER A 167 10.87 -3.03 22.04
C SER A 167 10.58 -3.67 20.70
N ARG A 168 10.48 -2.88 19.63
CA ARG A 168 10.04 -3.34 18.31
C ARG A 168 11.17 -3.87 17.42
N THR A 169 12.41 -3.40 17.63
CA THR A 169 13.55 -3.75 16.76
C THR A 169 14.67 -4.44 17.52
N ASP A 170 15.25 -3.77 18.53
CA ASP A 170 16.51 -4.25 19.13
C ASP A 170 16.31 -5.53 19.97
N ASN A 171 15.11 -5.76 20.50
CA ASN A 171 14.75 -6.98 21.21
C ASN A 171 14.17 -8.07 20.32
N GLU A 172 13.89 -7.79 19.05
CA GLU A 172 13.22 -8.68 18.12
C GLU A 172 14.19 -9.10 16.98
N PRO A 173 14.82 -10.29 17.03
CA PRO A 173 15.82 -10.69 16.04
C PRO A 173 15.31 -10.69 14.59
N GLY A 174 14.01 -10.97 14.38
CA GLY A 174 13.40 -10.91 13.07
C GLY A 174 13.37 -9.48 12.51
N ALA A 175 13.06 -8.50 13.36
CA ALA A 175 13.04 -7.08 12.99
C ALA A 175 14.47 -6.57 12.72
N GLN A 176 15.45 -6.94 13.56
CA GLN A 176 16.86 -6.62 13.34
C GLN A 176 17.36 -7.15 11.99
N LEU A 177 17.07 -8.40 11.68
CA LEU A 177 17.46 -8.96 10.39
C LEU A 177 16.72 -8.27 9.24
N SER A 178 15.44 -7.96 9.38
CA SER A 178 14.68 -7.24 8.35
C SER A 178 15.27 -5.86 8.05
N GLU A 179 15.67 -5.11 9.09
CA GLU A 179 16.36 -3.82 8.97
C GLU A 179 17.68 -3.98 8.17
N MET A 180 18.50 -4.97 8.53
CA MET A 180 19.78 -5.24 7.85
C MET A 180 19.60 -5.69 6.39
N VAL A 181 18.57 -6.50 6.11
CA VAL A 181 18.24 -6.95 4.75
C VAL A 181 17.77 -5.78 3.90
N THR A 182 16.90 -4.92 4.44
CA THR A 182 16.39 -3.74 3.76
C THR A 182 17.53 -2.76 3.46
N ALA A 183 18.41 -2.48 4.43
CA ALA A 183 19.60 -1.65 4.24
C ALA A 183 20.61 -2.26 3.21
N SER A 184 20.61 -3.59 3.08
CA SER A 184 21.41 -4.26 2.05
C SER A 184 20.72 -4.26 0.69
N LEU A 185 19.39 -4.24 0.63
CA LEU A 185 18.62 -4.23 -0.62
C LEU A 185 18.72 -2.86 -1.30
N PHE A 186 18.57 -1.79 -0.55
CA PHE A 186 18.67 -0.42 -1.03
C PHE A 186 20.06 0.14 -0.71
N LEU A 187 20.94 0.19 -1.71
CA LEU A 187 22.34 0.62 -1.53
C LEU A 187 22.50 2.14 -1.43
N ASN A 188 21.61 2.88 -2.05
CA ASN A 188 21.69 4.34 -2.15
C ASN A 188 20.36 5.03 -1.88
N HIS A 189 19.25 4.33 -2.04
CA HIS A 189 17.92 4.88 -1.84
C HIS A 189 17.57 4.97 -0.34
N PRO A 190 16.91 6.04 0.13
CA PRO A 190 16.56 6.22 1.55
C PRO A 190 15.60 5.15 2.11
N TYR A 191 14.96 4.33 1.28
CA TYR A 191 14.22 3.15 1.77
C TYR A 191 15.11 2.12 2.48
N GLY A 192 16.44 2.20 2.34
CA GLY A 192 17.39 1.44 3.14
C GLY A 192 17.52 1.89 4.60
N ILE A 193 16.97 3.07 4.93
CA ILE A 193 16.98 3.63 6.30
C ILE A 193 15.70 3.17 7.01
N PRO A 194 15.77 2.70 8.26
CA PRO A 194 14.57 2.31 9.01
C PRO A 194 13.68 3.52 9.30
N ILE A 195 12.36 3.34 9.18
CA ILE A 195 11.38 4.41 9.42
C ILE A 195 11.50 4.97 10.83
N ILE A 196 11.76 4.11 11.82
CA ILE A 196 11.99 4.55 13.21
C ILE A 196 13.33 5.28 13.40
N GLY A 197 14.23 5.23 12.41
CA GLY A 197 15.56 5.83 12.45
C GLY A 197 16.65 4.92 13.07
N TRP A 198 17.90 5.26 12.78
CA TRP A 198 19.04 4.65 13.45
C TRP A 198 19.17 5.19 14.89
N GLU A 199 19.38 4.30 15.88
CA GLU A 199 19.42 4.69 17.29
C GLU A 199 20.37 5.87 17.58
N HIS A 200 21.56 5.86 16.99
CA HIS A 200 22.56 6.90 17.22
C HIS A 200 22.17 8.27 16.64
N GLU A 201 21.40 8.31 15.55
CA GLU A 201 20.87 9.54 14.98
C GLU A 201 19.65 10.04 15.77
N MET A 202 18.74 9.15 16.15
CA MET A 202 17.57 9.48 17.01
C MET A 202 17.98 10.14 18.32
N ARG A 203 19.07 9.68 18.97
CA ARG A 203 19.60 10.27 20.19
C ARG A 203 20.02 11.74 20.02
N GLY A 204 20.37 12.13 18.79
CA GLY A 204 20.82 13.47 18.46
C GLY A 204 19.73 14.40 17.89
N LEU A 205 18.49 13.94 17.80
CA LEU A 205 17.37 14.77 17.31
C LEU A 205 17.03 15.85 18.35
N THR A 206 16.80 17.07 17.88
CA THR A 206 16.51 18.23 18.73
C THR A 206 15.13 18.82 18.46
N THR A 207 14.69 19.73 19.32
CA THR A 207 13.45 20.51 19.12
C THR A 207 13.49 21.29 17.80
N GLU A 208 14.66 21.89 17.49
CA GLU A 208 14.87 22.66 16.26
C GLU A 208 14.77 21.76 15.01
N ASP A 209 15.33 20.54 15.06
CA ASP A 209 15.21 19.58 13.97
C ASP A 209 13.74 19.25 13.68
N ALA A 210 12.95 18.98 14.73
CA ALA A 210 11.53 18.65 14.62
C ALA A 210 10.71 19.83 14.08
N LEU A 211 10.93 21.04 14.58
CA LEU A 211 10.27 22.25 14.09
C LEU A 211 10.65 22.55 12.64
N ALA A 212 11.93 22.41 12.27
CA ALA A 212 12.38 22.62 10.89
C ALA A 212 11.73 21.61 9.92
N PHE A 213 11.57 20.35 10.34
CA PHE A 213 10.88 19.33 9.52
C PHE A 213 9.39 19.62 9.40
N TYR A 214 8.74 20.02 10.51
CA TYR A 214 7.34 20.44 10.52
C TYR A 214 7.09 21.66 9.62
N GLU A 215 7.88 22.72 9.76
CA GLU A 215 7.75 23.95 8.96
C GLU A 215 7.94 23.70 7.47
N ARG A 216 8.82 22.74 7.14
CA ARG A 216 9.14 22.40 5.76
C ARG A 216 8.03 21.61 5.04
N TRP A 217 7.35 20.71 5.75
CA TRP A 217 6.52 19.69 5.12
C TRP A 217 5.03 19.71 5.50
N TYR A 218 4.68 20.22 6.70
CA TYR A 218 3.31 20.17 7.21
C TYR A 218 2.55 21.42 6.76
N ALA A 219 1.96 21.32 5.56
CA ALA A 219 1.21 22.40 4.94
C ALA A 219 -0.01 21.84 4.19
N PRO A 220 -1.09 22.63 4.01
CA PRO A 220 -2.29 22.17 3.31
C PRO A 220 -2.01 21.69 1.89
N ASN A 221 -1.14 22.36 1.14
CA ASN A 221 -0.77 21.96 -0.22
C ASN A 221 0.18 20.73 -0.30
N ASN A 222 0.58 20.17 0.84
CA ASN A 222 1.27 18.88 0.95
C ASN A 222 0.41 17.83 1.64
N ALA A 223 -0.88 18.12 1.84
CA ALA A 223 -1.77 17.25 2.60
C ALA A 223 -2.98 16.80 1.79
N ILE A 224 -3.54 15.68 2.21
CA ILE A 224 -4.79 15.12 1.70
C ILE A 224 -5.69 14.87 2.90
N LEU A 225 -6.88 15.47 2.88
CA LEU A 225 -7.94 15.22 3.85
C LEU A 225 -8.87 14.15 3.30
N VAL A 226 -9.00 13.02 4.00
CA VAL A 226 -9.96 11.97 3.65
C VAL A 226 -11.00 11.87 4.76
N VAL A 227 -12.28 12.01 4.40
CA VAL A 227 -13.39 11.85 5.33
C VAL A 227 -14.32 10.75 4.82
N ALA A 228 -14.49 9.69 5.60
CA ALA A 228 -15.34 8.56 5.25
C ALA A 228 -16.41 8.34 6.33
N GLY A 229 -17.68 8.19 5.95
CA GLY A 229 -18.75 7.91 6.89
C GLY A 229 -20.05 8.63 6.61
N ASP A 230 -20.84 8.86 7.66
CA ASP A 230 -22.17 9.51 7.56
C ASP A 230 -22.04 11.03 7.38
N VAL A 231 -21.58 11.42 6.20
CA VAL A 231 -21.36 12.82 5.77
C VAL A 231 -21.69 13.00 4.30
N THR A 232 -21.91 14.24 3.90
CA THR A 232 -21.96 14.66 2.49
C THR A 232 -20.73 15.47 2.12
N ALA A 233 -20.40 15.51 0.83
CA ALA A 233 -19.30 16.34 0.34
C ALA A 233 -19.50 17.82 0.62
N GLU A 234 -20.75 18.31 0.61
CA GLU A 234 -21.09 19.69 0.92
C GLU A 234 -20.81 20.04 2.40
N GLU A 235 -21.21 19.16 3.34
CA GLU A 235 -20.92 19.31 4.77
C GLU A 235 -19.40 19.35 5.03
N VAL A 236 -18.65 18.40 4.44
CA VAL A 236 -17.19 18.34 4.57
C VAL A 236 -16.53 19.57 3.95
N ARG A 237 -17.00 20.05 2.78
CA ARG A 237 -16.48 21.25 2.12
C ARG A 237 -16.62 22.47 3.03
N GLY A 238 -17.80 22.72 3.59
CA GLY A 238 -18.04 23.88 4.46
C GLY A 238 -17.15 23.87 5.71
N LEU A 239 -16.91 22.70 6.29
CA LEU A 239 -16.00 22.53 7.43
C LEU A 239 -14.53 22.68 7.01
N ALA A 240 -14.14 22.08 5.88
CA ALA A 240 -12.76 22.15 5.37
C ALA A 240 -12.36 23.60 5.01
N GLU A 241 -13.23 24.34 4.33
CA GLU A 241 -13.01 25.75 4.02
C GLU A 241 -12.86 26.60 5.29
N ARG A 242 -13.67 26.32 6.32
CA ARG A 242 -13.66 27.07 7.59
C ARG A 242 -12.37 26.83 8.39
N TYR A 243 -11.91 25.60 8.49
CA TYR A 243 -10.81 25.23 9.40
C TYR A 243 -9.46 25.11 8.69
N TYR A 244 -9.41 24.46 7.54
CA TYR A 244 -8.17 24.27 6.77
C TYR A 244 -7.96 25.35 5.72
N GLY A 245 -9.03 25.88 5.11
CA GLY A 245 -8.94 26.87 4.02
C GLY A 245 -8.28 28.18 4.43
N VAL A 246 -8.26 28.50 5.73
CA VAL A 246 -7.60 29.70 6.28
C VAL A 246 -6.11 29.53 6.52
N ILE A 247 -5.58 28.29 6.46
CA ILE A 247 -4.17 28.00 6.62
C ILE A 247 -3.45 28.28 5.30
N PRO A 248 -2.39 29.12 5.30
CA PRO A 248 -1.71 29.46 4.05
C PRO A 248 -0.95 28.24 3.49
N ALA A 249 -0.91 28.13 2.15
CA ALA A 249 0.02 27.25 1.46
C ALA A 249 1.46 27.65 1.76
N ARG A 250 2.38 26.69 1.65
CA ARG A 250 3.83 26.92 1.81
C ARG A 250 4.58 26.60 0.51
N ASP A 251 5.75 27.19 0.34
CA ASP A 251 6.69 26.76 -0.68
C ASP A 251 7.26 25.40 -0.27
N LEU A 252 6.89 24.35 -1.02
CA LEU A 252 7.36 23.01 -0.74
C LEU A 252 8.66 22.74 -1.51
N PRO A 253 9.63 22.08 -0.89
CA PRO A 253 10.82 21.65 -1.61
C PRO A 253 10.48 20.50 -2.57
N ASP A 254 11.26 20.39 -3.64
CA ASP A 254 11.21 19.19 -4.49
C ASP A 254 11.62 17.94 -3.69
N ARG A 255 10.90 16.86 -3.89
CA ARG A 255 11.26 15.54 -3.34
C ARG A 255 12.33 14.92 -4.24
N VAL A 256 13.59 15.14 -3.88
CA VAL A 256 14.74 14.59 -4.61
C VAL A 256 15.21 13.31 -3.93
N ARG A 257 15.09 12.19 -4.62
CA ARG A 257 15.54 10.88 -4.12
C ARG A 257 16.60 10.30 -5.04
N PRO A 258 17.71 9.80 -4.48
CA PRO A 258 18.75 9.15 -5.28
C PRO A 258 18.24 7.82 -5.83
N SER A 259 18.61 7.54 -7.09
CA SER A 259 18.27 6.28 -7.75
C SER A 259 19.13 5.14 -7.21
N GLU A 260 18.56 3.92 -7.18
CA GLU A 260 19.31 2.71 -6.89
C GLU A 260 20.29 2.36 -8.02
N PRO A 261 21.55 2.07 -7.69
CA PRO A 261 22.50 1.58 -8.69
C PRO A 261 22.15 0.15 -9.12
N LYS A 262 22.58 -0.22 -10.33
CA LYS A 262 22.41 -1.60 -10.82
C LYS A 262 23.12 -2.59 -9.92
N GLN A 263 22.38 -3.54 -9.40
CA GLN A 263 22.92 -4.61 -8.57
C GLN A 263 23.45 -5.73 -9.44
N LEU A 264 24.68 -6.21 -9.13
CA LEU A 264 25.43 -7.14 -9.98
C LEU A 264 25.70 -8.50 -9.32
N ALA A 265 25.44 -8.63 -8.02
CA ALA A 265 25.69 -9.86 -7.26
C ALA A 265 24.63 -10.04 -6.16
N PRO A 266 24.25 -11.30 -5.87
CA PRO A 266 23.38 -11.60 -4.73
C PRO A 266 24.10 -11.28 -3.42
N ARG A 267 23.33 -10.93 -2.39
CA ARG A 267 23.83 -10.67 -1.03
C ARG A 267 23.15 -11.59 -0.04
N ARG A 268 23.84 -11.90 1.02
CA ARG A 268 23.31 -12.71 2.13
C ARG A 268 23.63 -12.06 3.46
N VAL A 269 22.64 -11.91 4.29
CA VAL A 269 22.74 -11.39 5.65
C VAL A 269 22.28 -12.48 6.61
N THR A 270 23.15 -12.87 7.55
CA THR A 270 22.84 -13.91 8.53
C THR A 270 22.88 -13.30 9.92
N LEU A 271 21.84 -13.52 10.70
CA LEU A 271 21.76 -13.15 12.11
C LEU A 271 21.56 -14.38 12.97
N GLU A 272 22.44 -14.59 13.94
CA GLU A 272 22.30 -15.61 14.97
C GLU A 272 21.87 -14.96 16.30
N SER A 273 20.86 -15.52 16.94
CA SER A 273 20.42 -15.01 18.24
C SER A 273 19.95 -16.12 19.17
N PRO A 274 20.29 -16.06 20.47
CA PRO A 274 19.78 -17.01 21.46
C PRO A 274 18.28 -16.87 21.73
N ARG A 275 17.66 -15.78 21.27
CA ARG A 275 16.20 -15.55 21.35
C ARG A 275 15.44 -16.28 20.24
N VAL A 276 16.11 -16.70 19.16
CA VAL A 276 15.52 -17.44 18.05
C VAL A 276 15.40 -18.91 18.42
N ARG A 277 14.20 -19.46 18.28
CA ARG A 277 13.93 -20.88 18.53
C ARG A 277 13.81 -21.69 17.25
N GLN A 278 13.31 -21.05 16.20
CA GLN A 278 13.10 -21.69 14.91
C GLN A 278 13.77 -20.85 13.84
N PRO A 279 14.63 -21.46 12.99
CA PRO A 279 15.27 -20.74 11.90
C PRO A 279 14.22 -20.27 10.88
N SER A 280 14.51 -19.20 10.18
CA SER A 280 13.72 -18.71 9.06
C SER A 280 14.59 -18.03 8.02
N LEU A 281 14.08 -17.97 6.80
CA LEU A 281 14.76 -17.36 5.67
C LEU A 281 13.77 -16.59 4.82
N TRP A 282 14.21 -15.46 4.28
CA TRP A 282 13.51 -14.76 3.21
C TRP A 282 14.48 -14.26 2.14
N ILE A 283 13.95 -14.08 0.95
CA ILE A 283 14.67 -13.57 -0.21
C ILE A 283 13.92 -12.36 -0.73
N ASP A 284 14.56 -11.20 -0.68
CA ASP A 284 14.01 -9.95 -1.21
C ASP A 284 14.64 -9.64 -2.57
N TYR A 285 13.82 -9.29 -3.54
CA TYR A 285 14.20 -8.77 -4.85
C TYR A 285 13.74 -7.33 -4.98
N LEU A 286 14.56 -6.45 -5.56
CA LEU A 286 14.09 -5.14 -5.98
C LEU A 286 13.03 -5.30 -7.05
N ALA A 287 11.90 -4.65 -6.86
CA ALA A 287 10.73 -4.72 -7.72
C ALA A 287 10.22 -3.32 -8.11
N PRO A 288 9.56 -3.17 -9.26
CA PRO A 288 8.91 -1.92 -9.62
C PRO A 288 7.73 -1.63 -8.69
N SER A 289 7.35 -0.36 -8.60
CA SER A 289 6.09 0.10 -8.03
C SER A 289 5.15 0.61 -9.14
N TYR A 290 4.00 1.16 -8.76
CA TYR A 290 3.12 1.84 -9.72
C TYR A 290 3.78 3.06 -10.38
N GLY A 291 4.65 3.79 -9.63
CA GLY A 291 5.29 5.02 -10.07
C GLY A 291 6.74 4.88 -10.50
N ALA A 292 7.41 3.75 -10.22
CA ALA A 292 8.85 3.62 -10.44
C ALA A 292 9.26 2.28 -11.05
N GLY A 293 10.35 2.31 -11.83
CA GLY A 293 10.87 1.14 -12.53
C GLY A 293 10.03 0.76 -13.74
N ALA A 294 9.97 -0.54 -14.05
CA ALA A 294 9.10 -1.09 -15.09
C ALA A 294 7.67 -1.26 -14.54
N SER A 295 6.97 -0.14 -14.36
CA SER A 295 5.66 -0.06 -13.69
C SER A 295 4.57 -0.88 -14.38
N GLU A 296 4.74 -1.22 -15.66
CA GLU A 296 3.87 -2.15 -16.38
C GLU A 296 3.81 -3.55 -15.75
N HIS A 297 4.78 -3.89 -14.92
CA HIS A 297 4.80 -5.15 -14.17
C HIS A 297 4.09 -5.07 -12.82
N ALA A 298 3.67 -3.89 -12.35
CA ALA A 298 3.11 -3.73 -11.01
C ALA A 298 1.81 -4.55 -10.79
N TYR A 299 0.85 -4.48 -11.72
CA TYR A 299 -0.38 -5.28 -11.64
C TYR A 299 -0.12 -6.79 -11.86
N PRO A 300 0.70 -7.20 -12.86
CA PRO A 300 1.10 -8.60 -13.00
C PRO A 300 1.77 -9.19 -11.77
N LEU A 301 2.63 -8.43 -11.06
CA LEU A 301 3.29 -8.88 -9.83
C LEU A 301 2.31 -9.05 -8.67
N GLN A 302 1.26 -8.23 -8.57
CA GLN A 302 0.20 -8.42 -7.56
C GLN A 302 -0.57 -9.73 -7.80
N VAL A 303 -0.90 -10.02 -9.07
CA VAL A 303 -1.55 -11.30 -9.42
C VAL A 303 -0.61 -12.46 -9.14
N LEU A 304 0.67 -12.32 -9.44
CA LEU A 304 1.69 -13.32 -9.11
C LEU A 304 1.80 -13.56 -7.61
N ASP A 305 1.79 -12.50 -6.81
CA ASP A 305 1.85 -12.60 -5.34
C ASP A 305 0.63 -13.34 -4.77
N GLU A 306 -0.56 -13.06 -5.29
CA GLU A 306 -1.77 -13.80 -4.93
C GLU A 306 -1.67 -15.30 -5.28
N ILE A 307 -1.06 -15.65 -6.42
CA ILE A 307 -0.83 -17.05 -6.83
C ILE A 307 0.17 -17.73 -5.89
N LEU A 308 1.28 -17.07 -5.57
CA LEU A 308 2.39 -17.66 -4.85
C LEU A 308 2.21 -17.61 -3.32
N GLY A 309 1.66 -16.52 -2.78
CA GLY A 309 1.59 -16.21 -1.36
C GLY A 309 0.20 -15.95 -0.79
N GLY A 310 -0.86 -15.91 -1.60
CA GLY A 310 -2.24 -15.57 -1.22
C GLY A 310 -2.93 -16.60 -0.30
N GLY A 311 -2.30 -16.97 0.81
CA GLY A 311 -2.87 -17.85 1.84
C GLY A 311 -2.61 -19.34 1.63
N THR A 312 -3.40 -20.19 2.33
CA THR A 312 -3.17 -21.64 2.39
C THR A 312 -3.43 -22.40 1.07
N THR A 313 -4.07 -21.77 0.12
CA THR A 313 -4.31 -22.33 -1.23
C THR A 313 -3.27 -21.89 -2.25
N SER A 314 -2.32 -21.04 -1.86
CA SER A 314 -1.26 -20.53 -2.73
C SER A 314 -0.27 -21.62 -3.13
N ARG A 315 0.44 -21.40 -4.25
CA ARG A 315 1.37 -22.36 -4.82
C ARG A 315 2.48 -22.75 -3.84
N LEU A 316 3.11 -21.76 -3.19
CA LEU A 316 4.22 -22.01 -2.24
C LEU A 316 3.76 -22.78 -1.01
N TYR A 317 2.63 -22.38 -0.42
CA TYR A 317 2.09 -23.09 0.74
C TYR A 317 1.76 -24.55 0.40
N ARG A 318 1.04 -24.79 -0.70
CA ARG A 318 0.70 -26.14 -1.14
C ARG A 318 1.93 -27.00 -1.39
N ARG A 319 2.92 -26.46 -2.15
CA ARG A 319 4.11 -27.23 -2.53
C ARG A 319 5.03 -27.52 -1.34
N LEU A 320 5.34 -26.50 -0.53
CA LEU A 320 6.36 -26.60 0.51
C LEU A 320 5.82 -27.08 1.85
N VAL A 321 4.58 -26.69 2.20
CA VAL A 321 4.00 -27.02 3.51
C VAL A 321 3.18 -28.31 3.45
N VAL A 322 2.37 -28.50 2.37
CA VAL A 322 1.43 -29.63 2.29
C VAL A 322 2.06 -30.82 1.57
N GLU A 323 2.54 -30.63 0.34
CA GLU A 323 2.98 -31.75 -0.52
C GLU A 323 4.39 -32.26 -0.14
N GLN A 324 5.39 -31.38 -0.08
CA GLN A 324 6.77 -31.75 0.28
C GLN A 324 6.98 -31.84 1.79
N ALA A 325 6.15 -31.18 2.58
CA ALA A 325 6.21 -31.15 4.03
C ALA A 325 7.59 -30.72 4.60
N VAL A 326 8.32 -29.87 3.85
CA VAL A 326 9.64 -29.33 4.26
C VAL A 326 9.52 -28.03 5.06
N ALA A 327 8.40 -27.32 4.95
CA ALA A 327 8.16 -26.05 5.60
C ALA A 327 6.99 -26.12 6.60
N ALA A 328 7.08 -25.34 7.68
CA ALA A 328 5.98 -25.02 8.56
C ALA A 328 5.17 -23.81 8.04
N GLY A 329 5.83 -22.94 7.26
CA GLY A 329 5.23 -21.81 6.59
C GLY A 329 6.07 -21.39 5.38
N ALA A 330 5.40 -21.01 4.30
CA ALA A 330 6.03 -20.46 3.10
C ALA A 330 5.04 -19.58 2.34
N GLY A 331 5.54 -18.54 1.70
CA GLY A 331 4.73 -17.61 0.93
C GLY A 331 5.55 -16.49 0.30
N SER A 332 4.85 -15.50 -0.20
CA SER A 332 5.44 -14.29 -0.77
C SER A 332 4.68 -13.05 -0.32
N GLY A 333 5.23 -11.88 -0.63
CA GLY A 333 4.60 -10.58 -0.40
C GLY A 333 5.14 -9.52 -1.34
N TYR A 334 4.23 -8.73 -1.91
CA TYR A 334 4.55 -7.62 -2.81
C TYR A 334 3.59 -6.46 -2.60
N GLY A 335 4.13 -5.23 -2.50
CA GLY A 335 3.35 -4.01 -2.39
C GLY A 335 3.76 -2.99 -3.45
N ALA A 336 2.86 -2.71 -4.42
CA ALA A 336 3.12 -1.79 -5.51
C ALA A 336 3.01 -0.30 -5.16
N GLY A 337 2.44 0.03 -3.99
CA GLY A 337 2.05 1.39 -3.60
C GLY A 337 3.17 2.20 -2.92
N SER A 338 4.36 2.22 -3.51
CA SER A 338 5.48 3.07 -3.10
C SER A 338 5.74 4.13 -4.16
N VAL A 339 6.32 5.27 -3.78
CA VAL A 339 6.73 6.31 -4.74
C VAL A 339 7.87 5.80 -5.62
N ASP A 340 8.84 5.11 -5.03
CA ASP A 340 10.01 4.56 -5.70
C ASP A 340 9.97 3.03 -5.80
N LEU A 341 11.09 2.40 -6.21
CA LEU A 341 11.20 0.95 -6.27
C LEU A 341 10.86 0.34 -4.91
N THR A 342 10.20 -0.80 -4.94
CA THR A 342 9.83 -1.59 -3.76
C THR A 342 10.56 -2.93 -3.75
N ASN A 343 10.11 -3.86 -2.91
CA ASN A 343 10.63 -5.22 -2.90
C ASN A 343 9.52 -6.25 -3.16
N TYR A 344 9.94 -7.39 -3.71
CA TYR A 344 9.17 -8.62 -3.72
C TYR A 344 9.86 -9.63 -2.81
N ARG A 345 9.17 -10.09 -1.77
CA ARG A 345 9.71 -10.99 -0.76
C ARG A 345 9.17 -12.40 -0.94
N PHE A 346 10.04 -13.41 -0.86
CA PHE A 346 9.70 -14.80 -0.57
C PHE A 346 10.14 -15.15 0.84
N TYR A 347 9.42 -16.02 1.53
CA TYR A 347 9.82 -16.50 2.84
C TYR A 347 9.56 -17.99 3.01
N VAL A 348 10.38 -18.62 3.85
CA VAL A 348 10.21 -20.01 4.27
C VAL A 348 10.68 -20.20 5.72
N THR A 349 9.89 -20.94 6.46
CA THR A 349 10.21 -21.41 7.82
C THR A 349 10.23 -22.93 7.76
N PRO A 350 11.36 -23.61 8.03
CA PRO A 350 11.44 -25.06 7.94
C PRO A 350 10.53 -25.74 8.98
N ARG A 351 10.08 -26.93 8.69
CA ARG A 351 9.37 -27.77 9.68
C ARG A 351 10.37 -28.26 10.73
N PRO A 352 9.97 -28.47 12.00
CA PRO A 352 10.85 -29.07 13.00
C PRO A 352 11.48 -30.38 12.51
N GLY A 353 12.81 -30.47 12.60
CA GLY A 353 13.60 -31.61 12.12
C GLY A 353 14.03 -31.51 10.65
N ILE A 354 13.68 -30.43 9.95
CA ILE A 354 14.18 -30.12 8.61
C ILE A 354 15.22 -29.02 8.72
N GLU A 355 16.38 -29.25 8.10
CA GLU A 355 17.46 -28.27 8.03
C GLU A 355 17.06 -27.07 7.17
N LEU A 356 17.51 -25.86 7.54
CA LEU A 356 17.17 -24.64 6.83
C LEU A 356 17.62 -24.67 5.37
N ASP A 357 18.80 -25.24 5.09
CA ASP A 357 19.33 -25.34 3.74
C ASP A 357 18.44 -26.20 2.83
N ALA A 358 17.79 -27.23 3.36
CA ALA A 358 16.82 -28.04 2.61
C ALA A 358 15.56 -27.24 2.29
N ALA A 359 15.07 -26.44 3.24
CA ALA A 359 13.91 -25.55 3.01
C ALA A 359 14.26 -24.43 2.02
N GLU A 360 15.46 -23.84 2.10
CA GLU A 360 15.94 -22.85 1.13
C GLU A 360 16.04 -23.45 -0.27
N ALA A 361 16.66 -24.62 -0.40
CA ALA A 361 16.78 -25.31 -1.69
C ALA A 361 15.40 -25.59 -2.30
N ALA A 362 14.44 -26.04 -1.50
CA ALA A 362 13.06 -26.28 -1.94
C ALA A 362 12.37 -24.97 -2.38
N LEU A 363 12.52 -23.86 -1.66
CA LEU A 363 11.98 -22.55 -2.07
C LEU A 363 12.61 -22.07 -3.39
N ARG A 364 13.94 -22.17 -3.53
CA ARG A 364 14.63 -21.77 -4.77
C ARG A 364 14.19 -22.61 -5.96
N ALA A 365 14.00 -23.91 -5.77
CA ALA A 365 13.48 -24.80 -6.81
C ALA A 365 12.04 -24.38 -7.26
N GLN A 366 11.21 -23.85 -6.35
CA GLN A 366 9.89 -23.32 -6.75
C GLN A 366 10.01 -22.02 -7.56
N ILE A 367 10.98 -21.14 -7.23
CA ILE A 367 11.24 -19.92 -8.00
C ILE A 367 11.80 -20.29 -9.39
N GLU A 368 12.73 -21.23 -9.48
CA GLU A 368 13.27 -21.73 -10.75
C GLU A 368 12.18 -22.36 -11.61
N ALA A 369 11.35 -23.25 -11.04
CA ALA A 369 10.22 -23.84 -11.75
C ALA A 369 9.21 -22.80 -12.25
N LEU A 370 8.98 -21.72 -11.49
CA LEU A 370 8.17 -20.59 -11.94
C LEU A 370 8.80 -19.89 -13.16
N LEU A 371 10.11 -19.67 -13.14
CA LEU A 371 10.80 -19.00 -14.26
C LEU A 371 10.85 -19.86 -15.53
N GLU A 372 10.90 -21.18 -15.38
CA GLU A 372 10.91 -22.16 -16.49
C GLU A 372 9.53 -22.40 -17.05
N SER A 373 8.55 -22.72 -16.20
CA SER A 373 7.21 -23.20 -16.61
C SER A 373 6.13 -22.12 -16.56
N GLY A 374 6.36 -21.04 -15.79
CA GLY A 374 5.42 -19.97 -15.63
C GLY A 374 4.23 -20.27 -14.72
N VAL A 375 3.23 -19.41 -14.80
CA VAL A 375 1.88 -19.60 -14.25
C VAL A 375 0.92 -19.98 -15.36
N THR A 376 -0.16 -20.71 -15.02
CA THR A 376 -1.21 -21.09 -15.97
C THR A 376 -2.33 -20.04 -16.01
N GLU A 377 -3.13 -20.05 -17.08
CA GLU A 377 -4.32 -19.21 -17.20
C GLU A 377 -5.34 -19.51 -16.08
N GLU A 378 -5.44 -20.76 -15.63
CA GLU A 378 -6.32 -21.16 -14.52
C GLU A 378 -5.88 -20.54 -13.19
N GLU A 379 -4.56 -20.52 -12.89
CA GLU A 379 -4.02 -19.89 -11.69
C GLU A 379 -4.27 -18.39 -11.70
N VAL A 380 -4.05 -17.73 -12.84
CA VAL A 380 -4.33 -16.30 -13.01
C VAL A 380 -5.81 -15.99 -12.82
N ALA A 381 -6.72 -16.76 -13.45
CA ALA A 381 -8.16 -16.57 -13.30
C ALA A 381 -8.63 -16.77 -11.84
N ALA A 382 -8.10 -17.78 -11.16
CA ALA A 382 -8.41 -18.02 -9.75
C ALA A 382 -7.89 -16.89 -8.84
N ALA A 383 -6.69 -16.39 -9.07
CA ALA A 383 -6.12 -15.26 -8.33
C ALA A 383 -6.95 -13.99 -8.52
N LYS A 384 -7.27 -13.62 -9.75
CA LYS A 384 -8.14 -12.46 -10.06
C LYS A 384 -9.48 -12.56 -9.34
N THR A 385 -10.11 -13.75 -9.32
CA THR A 385 -11.38 -13.95 -8.63
C THR A 385 -11.26 -13.69 -7.13
N ARG A 386 -10.20 -14.15 -6.47
CA ARG A 386 -9.97 -13.89 -5.04
C ARG A 386 -9.68 -12.41 -4.77
N MET A 387 -8.83 -11.78 -5.57
CA MET A 387 -8.49 -10.36 -5.45
C MET A 387 -9.72 -9.46 -5.60
N ARG A 388 -10.57 -9.73 -6.59
CA ARG A 388 -11.83 -9.00 -6.78
C ARG A 388 -12.81 -9.20 -5.61
N SER A 389 -12.92 -10.42 -5.10
CA SER A 389 -13.73 -10.68 -3.91
C SER A 389 -13.24 -9.88 -2.71
N SER A 390 -11.93 -9.84 -2.48
CA SER A 390 -11.33 -9.04 -1.41
C SER A 390 -11.61 -7.54 -1.58
N ALA A 391 -11.57 -7.02 -2.80
CA ALA A 391 -11.91 -5.62 -3.10
C ALA A 391 -13.38 -5.28 -2.79
N ILE A 392 -14.30 -6.22 -3.01
CA ILE A 392 -15.72 -6.05 -2.65
C ILE A 392 -15.87 -5.93 -1.13
N TYR A 393 -15.20 -6.80 -0.36
CA TYR A 393 -15.24 -6.74 1.11
C TYR A 393 -14.57 -5.48 1.68
N ALA A 394 -13.58 -4.92 0.98
CA ALA A 394 -12.94 -3.68 1.41
C ALA A 394 -13.92 -2.49 1.52
N ARG A 395 -15.01 -2.50 0.76
CA ARG A 395 -16.08 -1.47 0.82
C ARG A 395 -16.85 -1.45 2.14
N ASP A 396 -16.83 -2.56 2.87
CA ASP A 396 -17.61 -2.67 4.11
C ASP A 396 -16.98 -1.94 5.30
N SER A 397 -15.71 -1.57 5.20
CA SER A 397 -14.97 -0.85 6.22
C SER A 397 -14.70 0.59 5.80
N LEU A 398 -15.20 1.56 6.58
CA LEU A 398 -14.95 3.00 6.35
C LEU A 398 -13.46 3.33 6.37
N SER A 399 -12.74 2.80 7.36
CA SER A 399 -11.31 3.05 7.52
C SER A 399 -10.49 2.41 6.37
N THR A 400 -10.92 1.29 5.82
CA THR A 400 -10.22 0.63 4.71
C THR A 400 -10.24 1.50 3.46
N GLY A 401 -11.40 2.04 3.06
CA GLY A 401 -11.52 2.94 1.92
C GLY A 401 -10.69 4.22 2.09
N ALA A 402 -10.78 4.84 3.28
CA ALA A 402 -9.99 6.03 3.61
C ALA A 402 -8.47 5.76 3.57
N ASN A 403 -8.02 4.61 4.08
CA ASN A 403 -6.62 4.22 4.03
C ASN A 403 -6.12 3.93 2.62
N ILE A 404 -6.90 3.23 1.80
CA ILE A 404 -6.52 2.92 0.42
C ILE A 404 -6.38 4.22 -0.40
N LEU A 405 -7.40 5.09 -0.37
CA LEU A 405 -7.36 6.35 -1.12
C LEU A 405 -6.27 7.29 -0.60
N GLY A 406 -6.17 7.47 0.72
CA GLY A 406 -5.15 8.34 1.30
C GLY A 406 -3.72 7.89 0.96
N ARG A 407 -3.43 6.59 1.10
CA ARG A 407 -2.13 6.03 0.71
C ARG A 407 -1.84 6.21 -0.77
N SER A 408 -2.79 5.83 -1.63
CA SER A 408 -2.63 5.91 -3.08
C SER A 408 -2.34 7.33 -3.54
N LEU A 409 -3.11 8.30 -3.07
CA LEU A 409 -2.91 9.71 -3.38
C LEU A 409 -1.59 10.26 -2.80
N ALA A 410 -1.20 9.82 -1.60
CA ALA A 410 0.06 10.23 -0.98
C ALA A 410 1.29 9.67 -1.72
N THR A 411 1.14 8.56 -2.45
CA THR A 411 2.20 7.93 -3.26
C THR A 411 2.11 8.25 -4.75
N GLY A 412 1.27 9.23 -5.14
CA GLY A 412 1.23 9.75 -6.51
C GLY A 412 0.24 9.06 -7.46
N GLN A 413 -0.58 8.14 -6.97
CA GLN A 413 -1.70 7.61 -7.75
C GLN A 413 -2.88 8.60 -7.70
N SER A 414 -3.79 8.48 -8.66
CA SER A 414 -5.06 9.21 -8.71
C SER A 414 -6.22 8.39 -8.11
N VAL A 415 -7.35 9.04 -7.86
CA VAL A 415 -8.60 8.36 -7.51
C VAL A 415 -9.01 7.39 -8.62
N GLU A 416 -8.83 7.76 -9.88
CA GLU A 416 -9.12 6.89 -11.04
C GLU A 416 -8.26 5.62 -11.04
N ASP A 417 -6.99 5.70 -10.61
CA ASP A 417 -6.12 4.53 -10.49
C ASP A 417 -6.65 3.53 -9.46
N VAL A 418 -7.20 4.04 -8.34
CA VAL A 418 -7.82 3.20 -7.30
C VAL A 418 -9.15 2.61 -7.77
N GLU A 419 -9.99 3.43 -8.37
CA GLU A 419 -11.33 3.01 -8.83
C GLU A 419 -11.25 2.02 -10.00
N SER A 420 -10.25 2.16 -10.90
CA SER A 420 -10.02 1.26 -12.03
C SER A 420 -9.14 0.02 -11.69
N TRP A 421 -8.72 -0.13 -10.43
CA TRP A 421 -7.88 -1.25 -10.03
C TRP A 421 -8.50 -2.63 -10.34
N PRO A 422 -9.82 -2.89 -10.14
CA PRO A 422 -10.43 -4.16 -10.48
C PRO A 422 -10.36 -4.50 -11.97
N GLU A 423 -10.56 -3.50 -12.84
CA GLU A 423 -10.47 -3.67 -14.29
C GLU A 423 -9.03 -3.92 -14.74
N ARG A 424 -8.06 -3.20 -14.13
CA ARG A 424 -6.63 -3.40 -14.42
C ARG A 424 -6.17 -4.79 -13.99
N ILE A 425 -6.61 -5.30 -12.84
CA ILE A 425 -6.35 -6.68 -12.42
C ILE A 425 -7.01 -7.67 -13.38
N GLU A 426 -8.27 -7.42 -13.81
CA GLU A 426 -8.96 -8.29 -14.75
C GLU A 426 -8.26 -8.37 -16.11
N ALA A 427 -7.64 -7.30 -16.55
CA ALA A 427 -6.90 -7.24 -17.82
C ALA A 427 -5.55 -7.99 -17.80
N VAL A 428 -5.01 -8.36 -16.63
CA VAL A 428 -3.73 -9.07 -16.53
C VAL A 428 -3.80 -10.45 -17.18
N THR A 429 -2.80 -10.79 -17.99
CA THR A 429 -2.67 -12.11 -18.65
C THR A 429 -1.56 -12.94 -18.01
N ALA A 430 -1.59 -14.26 -18.22
CA ALA A 430 -0.52 -15.15 -17.77
C ALA A 430 0.82 -14.81 -18.42
N GLU A 431 0.81 -14.36 -19.68
CA GLU A 431 2.03 -13.90 -20.36
C GLU A 431 2.66 -12.70 -19.64
N GLN A 432 1.86 -11.72 -19.24
CA GLN A 432 2.34 -10.54 -18.49
C GLN A 432 2.88 -10.93 -17.11
N VAL A 433 2.20 -11.84 -16.40
CA VAL A 433 2.66 -12.36 -15.11
C VAL A 433 4.01 -13.06 -15.24
N ASN A 434 4.15 -13.91 -16.27
CA ASN A 434 5.40 -14.63 -16.55
C ASN A 434 6.54 -13.68 -16.99
N ALA A 435 6.22 -12.63 -17.74
CA ALA A 435 7.18 -11.59 -18.11
C ALA A 435 7.68 -10.82 -16.88
N ALA A 436 6.76 -10.45 -15.98
CA ALA A 436 7.08 -9.75 -14.74
C ALA A 436 7.97 -10.61 -13.81
N ALA A 437 7.66 -11.89 -13.66
CA ALA A 437 8.50 -12.81 -12.89
C ALA A 437 9.93 -12.86 -13.42
N ARG A 438 10.11 -13.01 -14.73
CA ARG A 438 11.45 -13.03 -15.37
C ARG A 438 12.18 -11.69 -15.25
N ALA A 439 11.47 -10.57 -15.26
CA ALA A 439 12.08 -9.25 -15.12
C ALA A 439 12.57 -8.96 -13.70
N VAL A 440 11.89 -9.50 -12.68
CA VAL A 440 12.17 -9.18 -11.27
C VAL A 440 13.05 -10.23 -10.59
N PHE A 441 12.86 -11.53 -10.83
CA PHE A 441 13.55 -12.57 -10.06
C PHE A 441 14.94 -12.92 -10.62
N ASP A 442 15.75 -11.88 -10.92
CA ASP A 442 17.17 -12.03 -11.19
C ASP A 442 17.92 -12.18 -9.85
N VAL A 443 18.54 -13.34 -9.61
CA VAL A 443 19.26 -13.65 -8.37
C VAL A 443 20.31 -12.59 -8.01
N ARG A 444 20.92 -11.94 -8.99
CA ARG A 444 21.91 -10.86 -8.78
C ARG A 444 21.32 -9.64 -8.09
N ARG A 445 19.99 -9.46 -8.19
CA ARG A 445 19.23 -8.35 -7.61
C ARG A 445 18.55 -8.73 -6.29
N SER A 446 19.00 -9.80 -5.64
CA SER A 446 18.41 -10.31 -4.42
C SER A 446 19.29 -10.13 -3.19
N VAL A 447 18.62 -10.04 -2.05
CA VAL A 447 19.21 -10.19 -0.71
C VAL A 447 18.52 -11.33 0.01
N THR A 448 19.31 -12.30 0.49
CA THR A 448 18.79 -13.39 1.32
C THR A 448 19.05 -13.08 2.79
N GLY A 449 17.99 -12.94 3.59
CA GLY A 449 18.05 -12.84 5.05
C GLY A 449 17.91 -14.20 5.69
N VAL A 450 18.80 -14.52 6.63
CA VAL A 450 18.81 -15.79 7.34
C VAL A 450 18.84 -15.55 8.84
N LEU A 451 17.84 -16.07 9.54
CA LEU A 451 17.73 -16.01 10.99
C LEU A 451 17.96 -17.38 11.60
N LEU A 452 18.97 -17.49 12.46
CA LEU A 452 19.38 -18.75 13.07
C LEU A 452 19.28 -18.72 14.59
N PRO A 453 18.92 -19.85 15.23
CA PRO A 453 19.11 -20.01 16.66
C PRO A 453 20.62 -20.08 16.96
N LYS A 454 21.06 -19.31 17.95
CA LYS A 454 22.41 -19.46 18.49
C LYS A 454 22.37 -20.46 19.63
N PRO A 455 23.21 -21.51 19.61
CA PRO A 455 23.30 -22.42 20.75
C PRO A 455 23.60 -21.64 22.04
N THR A 456 22.83 -21.87 23.07
CA THR A 456 23.17 -21.42 24.42
C THR A 456 24.35 -22.28 24.90
N SER A 457 25.54 -21.66 25.02
CA SER A 457 26.73 -22.28 25.59
C SER A 457 26.52 -22.64 27.06
#